data_8fcca60bf9095e7ebc746e1f43e98ce9
#
_entry.id   8fcca60bf9095e7ebc746e1f43e98ce9
#
_cell.length_a   1.000
_cell.length_b   1.000
_cell.length_c   1.000
_cell.angle_alpha   90.00
_cell.angle_beta   90.00
_cell.angle_gamma   90.00
#
_symmetry.space_group_name_H-M   'P 1'
#
loop_
_entity.id
_entity.type
_entity.pdbx_description
1 polymer ?
#
loop_
_entity_poly.entity_id
_entity_poly.type
_entity_poly.pdbx_seq_one_letter_code
_entity_poly.pdbx_strand_id
1 'polypeptide(L)'
;MKLNQISILENAAAWEKLGYSLPKYDREQVKNNTLANPNWIHFGAGNIFRAFQSNVLNNLLNEKKTDIGLVVAEGFDYEIIDKAFKSFDNLTIYMKLCCDGTVEKNIVGSVVESLRVDPENADYEKLKELFRKPSLQMVSFTITEKGYAVVDGNGNTPAGIEADFKVGPEKATGYMGKVCAMLYERFKAGALPVAMVSMDNCSHNGDKLKGAVTAFAKNWSDNNVCDKGFLSYVEDSKKVSFPWSMIDKITPRPADSVMDMLVKDGIEDVDFVKTSKNTFVAPFVNAEEVEYLVIEDNFPNGRPKLEDGGVMFTKREVVDMVERMKVCTCLNPLHTTLAIYGCLLGYEKISDEMKDTELTKLIQTIGYKEGLPVVTDPGIINPKDFIDTVVEVRLPNPFMPDTPQRIACDTSQKLAIRFGETIKAYEKSESLKVSDLKLIPLVFAGWARYLMGIDDNLNKFELSPDPLLDKVVPMVEDIKIGDTDVHSRLEKLFSDASIFGVNLYEVGLGELSENYFVELIAGKGAVRETLKKYVG
;
A
#
# COMPACT_ATOMS: atom_id res chain seq x y z
N MET A 1 -10.50 -2.44 31.50
CA MET A 1 -11.65 -1.81 30.76
C MET A 1 -11.86 -2.56 29.47
N LYS A 2 -13.14 -2.77 29.05
CA LYS A 2 -13.45 -3.45 27.78
C LYS A 2 -13.72 -2.46 26.66
N LEU A 3 -13.30 -2.80 25.44
CA LEU A 3 -13.64 -2.02 24.27
C LEU A 3 -15.08 -2.34 23.83
N ASN A 4 -16.03 -1.57 24.31
CA ASN A 4 -17.43 -1.62 23.90
C ASN A 4 -18.13 -0.30 24.14
N GLN A 5 -19.31 -0.11 23.57
CA GLN A 5 -20.08 1.14 23.63
C GLN A 5 -20.41 1.54 25.08
N ILE A 6 -20.79 0.56 25.91
CA ILE A 6 -21.16 0.81 27.32
C ILE A 6 -19.94 1.33 28.10
N SER A 7 -18.80 0.64 27.99
CA SER A 7 -17.58 1.05 28.70
C SER A 7 -17.09 2.43 28.28
N ILE A 8 -17.19 2.78 27.00
CA ILE A 8 -16.79 4.11 26.51
C ILE A 8 -17.70 5.20 27.09
N LEU A 9 -19.00 4.97 27.20
CA LEU A 9 -19.93 5.94 27.74
C LEU A 9 -19.81 6.07 29.27
N GLU A 10 -19.76 4.94 29.98
CA GLU A 10 -19.75 4.93 31.46
C GLU A 10 -18.40 5.29 32.07
N ASN A 11 -17.29 4.99 31.36
CA ASN A 11 -15.92 5.17 31.84
C ASN A 11 -15.13 6.19 31.02
N ALA A 12 -15.78 7.12 30.31
CA ALA A 12 -15.14 8.09 29.42
C ALA A 12 -13.92 8.78 30.06
N ALA A 13 -14.09 9.30 31.28
CA ALA A 13 -13.01 9.97 32.01
C ALA A 13 -11.80 9.06 32.30
N ALA A 14 -12.00 7.76 32.47
CA ALA A 14 -10.92 6.81 32.68
C ALA A 14 -10.14 6.54 31.37
N TRP A 15 -10.84 6.41 30.24
CA TRP A 15 -10.23 6.30 28.92
C TRP A 15 -9.42 7.56 28.57
N GLU A 16 -10.00 8.74 28.75
CA GLU A 16 -9.34 10.04 28.47
C GLU A 16 -8.12 10.26 29.35
N LYS A 17 -8.18 9.87 30.64
CA LYS A 17 -7.04 9.94 31.57
C LYS A 17 -5.85 9.07 31.12
N LEU A 18 -6.10 7.98 30.40
CA LEU A 18 -5.07 7.14 29.79
C LEU A 18 -4.59 7.64 28.42
N GLY A 19 -5.12 8.79 27.98
CA GLY A 19 -4.73 9.43 26.73
C GLY A 19 -5.51 8.97 25.48
N TYR A 20 -6.65 8.27 25.66
CA TYR A 20 -7.49 7.87 24.52
C TYR A 20 -8.41 9.00 24.10
N SER A 21 -8.42 9.30 22.80
CA SER A 21 -9.42 10.16 22.18
C SER A 21 -10.66 9.32 21.85
N LEU A 22 -11.83 9.74 22.37
CA LEU A 22 -13.09 9.04 22.21
C LEU A 22 -13.94 9.64 21.07
N PRO A 23 -14.88 8.87 20.45
CA PRO A 23 -15.90 9.42 19.57
C PRO A 23 -16.75 10.49 20.27
N LYS A 24 -16.88 11.66 19.62
CA LYS A 24 -17.61 12.85 20.16
C LYS A 24 -19.02 13.00 19.57
N TYR A 25 -19.55 11.95 18.96
CA TYR A 25 -20.85 11.93 18.31
C TYR A 25 -21.71 10.77 18.84
N ASP A 26 -23.02 10.88 18.68
CA ASP A 26 -23.97 9.82 19.01
C ASP A 26 -23.87 8.71 17.96
N ARG A 27 -23.25 7.59 18.32
CA ARG A 27 -23.04 6.45 17.41
C ARG A 27 -24.36 5.78 16.99
N GLU A 28 -25.36 5.72 17.87
CA GLU A 28 -26.67 5.14 17.52
C GLU A 28 -27.40 6.03 16.50
N GLN A 29 -27.34 7.34 16.69
CA GLN A 29 -27.90 8.29 15.70
C GLN A 29 -27.18 8.14 14.35
N VAL A 30 -25.85 8.11 14.33
CA VAL A 30 -25.05 7.93 13.11
C VAL A 30 -25.35 6.59 12.44
N LYS A 31 -25.52 5.50 13.21
CA LYS A 31 -25.92 4.18 12.69
C LYS A 31 -27.29 4.24 12.01
N ASN A 32 -28.27 4.82 12.67
CA ASN A 32 -29.62 4.93 12.13
C ASN A 32 -29.62 5.76 10.83
N ASN A 33 -28.92 6.89 10.80
CA ASN A 33 -28.78 7.72 9.61
C ASN A 33 -28.12 6.93 8.47
N THR A 34 -27.04 6.22 8.76
CA THR A 34 -26.27 5.45 7.77
C THR A 34 -27.08 4.30 7.18
N LEU A 35 -27.79 3.53 7.99
CA LEU A 35 -28.60 2.40 7.50
C LEU A 35 -29.82 2.89 6.71
N ALA A 36 -30.37 4.05 7.03
CA ALA A 36 -31.43 4.67 6.25
C ALA A 36 -30.92 5.18 4.90
N ASN A 37 -29.78 5.88 4.88
CA ASN A 37 -29.21 6.53 3.71
C ASN A 37 -27.68 6.31 3.62
N PRO A 38 -27.23 5.07 3.34
CA PRO A 38 -25.81 4.79 3.21
C PRO A 38 -25.22 5.56 2.04
N ASN A 39 -24.03 6.16 2.25
CA ASN A 39 -23.30 6.82 1.18
C ASN A 39 -21.95 6.14 0.87
N TRP A 40 -21.43 5.32 1.80
CA TRP A 40 -20.16 4.63 1.64
C TRP A 40 -20.21 3.21 2.22
N ILE A 41 -19.85 2.22 1.38
CA ILE A 41 -19.60 0.83 1.76
C ILE A 41 -18.16 0.49 1.41
N HIS A 42 -17.42 -0.15 2.31
CA HIS A 42 -16.05 -0.56 2.07
C HIS A 42 -15.91 -2.08 2.10
N PHE A 43 -15.19 -2.64 1.12
CA PHE A 43 -14.85 -4.07 1.04
C PHE A 43 -13.38 -4.28 1.45
N GLY A 44 -13.17 -5.19 2.40
CA GLY A 44 -11.85 -5.47 2.97
C GLY A 44 -11.72 -4.87 4.38
N ALA A 45 -11.97 -5.69 5.39
CA ALA A 45 -12.01 -5.26 6.80
C ALA A 45 -10.63 -5.30 7.49
N GLY A 46 -9.55 -5.10 6.71
CA GLY A 46 -8.17 -5.22 7.16
C GLY A 46 -7.64 -4.01 7.94
N ASN A 47 -6.37 -4.10 8.35
CA ASN A 47 -5.74 -3.09 9.22
C ASN A 47 -5.67 -1.70 8.55
N ILE A 48 -5.36 -1.62 7.26
CA ILE A 48 -5.26 -0.32 6.57
C ILE A 48 -6.61 0.41 6.57
N PHE A 49 -7.71 -0.29 6.29
CA PHE A 49 -9.05 0.27 6.36
C PHE A 49 -9.37 0.79 7.77
N ARG A 50 -9.07 0.00 8.80
CA ARG A 50 -9.34 0.33 10.20
C ARG A 50 -8.51 1.51 10.71
N ALA A 51 -7.24 1.61 10.28
CA ALA A 51 -6.34 2.69 10.70
C ALA A 51 -6.51 3.98 9.90
N PHE A 52 -6.92 3.91 8.63
CA PHE A 52 -6.93 5.06 7.73
C PHE A 52 -8.35 5.48 7.34
N GLN A 53 -9.00 4.77 6.43
CA GLN A 53 -10.30 5.20 5.88
C GLN A 53 -11.36 5.39 6.98
N SER A 54 -11.45 4.44 7.91
CA SER A 54 -12.40 4.57 9.01
C SER A 54 -12.03 5.69 9.98
N ASN A 55 -10.73 5.94 10.20
CA ASN A 55 -10.28 7.02 11.06
C ASN A 55 -10.52 8.41 10.42
N VAL A 56 -10.32 8.55 9.11
CA VAL A 56 -10.69 9.79 8.38
C VAL A 56 -12.15 10.12 8.62
N LEU A 57 -13.05 9.15 8.44
CA LEU A 57 -14.48 9.37 8.66
C LEU A 57 -14.81 9.61 10.14
N ASN A 58 -14.12 8.96 11.08
CA ASN A 58 -14.26 9.20 12.53
C ASN A 58 -13.93 10.64 12.89
N ASN A 59 -12.89 11.21 12.29
CA ASN A 59 -12.52 12.62 12.50
C ASN A 59 -13.60 13.57 11.96
N LEU A 60 -14.14 13.29 10.77
CA LEU A 60 -15.23 14.08 10.19
C LEU A 60 -16.51 14.03 11.04
N LEU A 61 -16.84 12.89 11.62
CA LEU A 61 -17.95 12.73 12.56
C LEU A 61 -17.69 13.52 13.86
N ASN A 62 -16.47 13.45 14.41
CA ASN A 62 -16.07 14.22 15.59
C ASN A 62 -16.16 15.72 15.37
N GLU A 63 -15.87 16.20 14.17
CA GLU A 63 -15.94 17.59 13.75
C GLU A 63 -17.35 18.00 13.29
N LYS A 64 -18.32 17.09 13.31
CA LYS A 64 -19.71 17.31 12.85
C LYS A 64 -19.82 17.75 11.38
N LYS A 65 -18.86 17.33 10.56
CA LYS A 65 -18.86 17.56 9.10
C LYS A 65 -19.73 16.56 8.34
N THR A 66 -20.08 15.46 8.98
CA THR A 66 -21.03 14.45 8.52
C THR A 66 -21.77 13.85 9.70
N ASP A 67 -22.93 13.26 9.43
CA ASP A 67 -23.72 12.44 10.37
C ASP A 67 -23.96 11.03 9.83
N ILE A 68 -23.24 10.65 8.76
CA ILE A 68 -23.28 9.34 8.11
C ILE A 68 -21.96 8.61 8.41
N GLY A 69 -22.07 7.40 8.92
CA GLY A 69 -20.97 6.50 9.18
C GLY A 69 -20.64 5.60 7.97
N LEU A 70 -19.98 4.48 8.25
CA LEU A 70 -19.42 3.57 7.27
C LEU A 70 -19.96 2.15 7.51
N VAL A 71 -20.28 1.44 6.42
CA VAL A 71 -20.52 0.00 6.42
C VAL A 71 -19.30 -0.71 5.88
N VAL A 72 -18.78 -1.70 6.60
CA VAL A 72 -17.70 -2.55 6.12
C VAL A 72 -18.21 -3.94 5.75
N ALA A 73 -17.70 -4.50 4.67
CA ALA A 73 -18.02 -5.82 4.17
C ALA A 73 -16.74 -6.65 3.98
N GLU A 74 -16.75 -7.90 4.46
CA GLU A 74 -15.61 -8.82 4.32
C GLU A 74 -16.03 -10.08 3.58
N GLY A 75 -15.31 -10.42 2.52
CA GLY A 75 -15.67 -11.52 1.62
C GLY A 75 -14.66 -12.65 1.54
N PHE A 76 -13.51 -12.53 2.19
CA PHE A 76 -12.45 -13.53 2.16
C PHE A 76 -12.26 -14.23 3.53
N ASP A 77 -12.12 -13.44 4.58
CA ASP A 77 -11.87 -13.92 5.95
C ASP A 77 -12.97 -13.43 6.89
N TYR A 78 -14.06 -14.16 6.94
CA TYR A 78 -15.24 -13.80 7.75
C TYR A 78 -14.96 -13.71 9.25
N GLU A 79 -13.92 -14.39 9.74
CA GLU A 79 -13.54 -14.33 11.15
C GLU A 79 -13.13 -12.93 11.59
N ILE A 80 -12.67 -12.10 10.66
CA ILE A 80 -12.35 -10.68 10.94
C ILE A 80 -13.59 -9.94 11.43
N ILE A 81 -14.75 -10.16 10.80
CA ILE A 81 -16.01 -9.52 11.20
C ILE A 81 -16.37 -9.88 12.63
N ASP A 82 -16.24 -11.14 13.01
CA ASP A 82 -16.61 -11.56 14.35
C ASP A 82 -15.60 -11.11 15.40
N LYS A 83 -14.31 -11.32 15.12
CA LYS A 83 -13.22 -11.18 16.10
C LYS A 83 -12.68 -9.75 16.23
N ALA A 84 -12.85 -8.87 15.23
CA ALA A 84 -12.35 -7.50 15.26
C ALA A 84 -13.44 -6.43 15.24
N PHE A 85 -14.67 -6.77 14.88
CA PHE A 85 -15.76 -5.81 14.78
C PHE A 85 -16.94 -6.14 15.68
N LYS A 86 -17.69 -7.22 15.43
CA LYS A 86 -18.93 -7.53 16.17
C LYS A 86 -18.69 -7.74 17.67
N SER A 87 -17.58 -8.38 18.05
CA SER A 87 -17.20 -8.59 19.45
C SER A 87 -16.88 -7.30 20.21
N PHE A 88 -16.66 -6.19 19.50
CA PHE A 88 -16.26 -4.89 20.05
C PHE A 88 -17.19 -3.74 19.62
N ASP A 89 -18.46 -4.04 19.35
CA ASP A 89 -19.47 -3.05 18.91
C ASP A 89 -19.02 -2.22 17.70
N ASN A 90 -18.25 -2.84 16.77
CA ASN A 90 -17.61 -2.19 15.61
C ASN A 90 -16.65 -1.04 15.98
N LEU A 91 -16.14 -1.00 17.21
CA LEU A 91 -15.10 -0.08 17.65
C LEU A 91 -13.72 -0.64 17.33
N THR A 92 -12.76 0.24 17.10
CA THR A 92 -11.35 -0.12 16.92
C THR A 92 -10.49 0.79 17.77
N ILE A 93 -9.50 0.23 18.49
CA ILE A 93 -8.41 1.02 19.05
C ILE A 93 -7.39 1.28 17.95
N TYR A 94 -7.17 2.53 17.61
CA TYR A 94 -6.14 2.93 16.66
C TYR A 94 -4.95 3.55 17.40
N MET A 95 -3.81 2.87 17.33
CA MET A 95 -2.54 3.30 17.91
C MET A 95 -1.68 3.90 16.80
N LYS A 96 -1.59 5.23 16.75
CA LYS A 96 -0.74 5.93 15.79
C LYS A 96 0.66 6.06 16.37
N LEU A 97 1.63 5.45 15.69
CA LEU A 97 3.01 5.31 16.13
C LEU A 97 3.87 6.40 15.49
N CYS A 98 4.28 7.40 16.29
CA CYS A 98 5.01 8.56 15.80
C CYS A 98 6.52 8.35 15.82
N CYS A 99 7.24 9.01 14.90
CA CYS A 99 8.69 8.86 14.75
C CYS A 99 9.48 9.34 15.97
N ASP A 100 8.93 10.26 16.76
CA ASP A 100 9.52 10.74 18.02
C ASP A 100 9.37 9.75 19.19
N GLY A 101 8.78 8.59 18.95
CA GLY A 101 8.53 7.56 19.95
C GLY A 101 7.22 7.74 20.73
N THR A 102 6.44 8.78 20.47
CA THR A 102 5.12 8.96 21.08
C THR A 102 4.07 8.07 20.40
N VAL A 103 2.97 7.79 21.11
CA VAL A 103 1.85 7.00 20.60
C VAL A 103 0.55 7.76 20.86
N GLU A 104 -0.15 8.12 19.79
CA GLU A 104 -1.49 8.66 19.89
C GLU A 104 -2.52 7.52 19.92
N LYS A 105 -3.45 7.57 20.88
CA LYS A 105 -4.43 6.53 21.13
C LYS A 105 -5.83 7.01 20.78
N ASN A 106 -6.45 6.42 19.76
CA ASN A 106 -7.77 6.84 19.28
C ASN A 106 -8.76 5.68 19.32
N ILE A 107 -9.99 5.93 19.75
CA ILE A 107 -11.10 5.00 19.58
C ILE A 107 -11.86 5.41 18.32
N VAL A 108 -11.82 4.56 17.31
CA VAL A 108 -12.51 4.75 16.04
C VAL A 108 -13.88 4.08 16.10
N GLY A 109 -14.93 4.86 15.93
CA GLY A 109 -16.32 4.41 16.03
C GLY A 109 -17.16 4.67 14.79
N SER A 110 -16.53 5.09 13.68
CA SER A 110 -17.21 5.44 12.42
C SER A 110 -17.82 4.25 11.67
N VAL A 111 -17.34 3.03 11.92
CA VAL A 111 -17.94 1.80 11.40
C VAL A 111 -19.19 1.50 12.21
N VAL A 112 -20.35 1.60 11.58
CA VAL A 112 -21.64 1.40 12.25
C VAL A 112 -22.22 0.01 12.02
N GLU A 113 -21.76 -0.67 10.96
CA GLU A 113 -22.19 -2.01 10.58
C GLU A 113 -21.05 -2.75 9.91
N SER A 114 -20.88 -4.04 10.27
CA SER A 114 -19.90 -4.93 9.67
C SER A 114 -20.57 -6.21 9.20
N LEU A 115 -20.39 -6.55 7.92
CA LEU A 115 -21.17 -7.58 7.22
C LEU A 115 -20.27 -8.63 6.59
N ARG A 116 -20.67 -9.90 6.68
CA ARG A 116 -20.05 -10.97 5.90
C ARG A 116 -20.64 -10.98 4.49
N VAL A 117 -19.77 -11.04 3.47
CA VAL A 117 -20.17 -11.20 2.07
C VAL A 117 -20.34 -12.70 1.79
N ASP A 118 -21.28 -13.32 2.49
CA ASP A 118 -21.54 -14.74 2.49
C ASP A 118 -23.02 -15.02 2.14
N PRO A 119 -23.29 -15.61 0.96
CA PRO A 119 -24.67 -15.91 0.52
C PRO A 119 -25.50 -16.76 1.50
N GLU A 120 -24.83 -17.53 2.37
CA GLU A 120 -25.50 -18.36 3.38
C GLU A 120 -25.80 -17.60 4.69
N ASN A 121 -25.37 -16.32 4.79
CA ASN A 121 -25.54 -15.49 5.97
C ASN A 121 -26.56 -14.36 5.72
N ALA A 122 -27.35 -14.01 6.74
CA ALA A 122 -28.30 -12.91 6.67
C ALA A 122 -27.65 -11.54 6.35
N ASP A 123 -26.38 -11.35 6.67
CA ASP A 123 -25.61 -10.16 6.33
C ASP A 123 -25.60 -9.89 4.82
N TYR A 124 -25.67 -10.95 3.99
CA TYR A 124 -25.66 -10.83 2.53
C TYR A 124 -26.91 -10.14 1.97
N GLU A 125 -28.10 -10.49 2.48
CA GLU A 125 -29.35 -9.82 2.08
C GLU A 125 -29.35 -8.36 2.56
N LYS A 126 -28.86 -8.09 3.76
CA LYS A 126 -28.71 -6.71 4.25
C LYS A 126 -27.76 -5.90 3.35
N LEU A 127 -26.65 -6.49 2.90
CA LEU A 127 -25.74 -5.84 1.97
C LEU A 127 -26.43 -5.52 0.63
N LYS A 128 -27.22 -6.44 0.07
CA LYS A 128 -28.04 -6.20 -1.14
C LYS A 128 -29.00 -5.03 -0.94
N GLU A 129 -29.67 -4.96 0.21
CA GLU A 129 -30.59 -3.85 0.53
C GLU A 129 -29.85 -2.51 0.53
N LEU A 130 -28.65 -2.45 1.10
CA LEU A 130 -27.82 -1.24 1.12
C LEU A 130 -27.37 -0.84 -0.30
N PHE A 131 -27.04 -1.81 -1.16
CA PHE A 131 -26.69 -1.54 -2.56
C PHE A 131 -27.87 -1.01 -3.39
N ARG A 132 -29.10 -1.36 -3.03
CA ARG A 132 -30.33 -0.84 -3.69
C ARG A 132 -30.66 0.60 -3.30
N LYS A 133 -29.99 1.17 -2.25
CA LYS A 133 -30.28 2.55 -1.79
C LYS A 133 -29.76 3.60 -2.78
N PRO A 134 -30.61 4.55 -3.21
CA PRO A 134 -30.16 5.61 -4.12
C PRO A 134 -29.04 6.49 -3.55
N SER A 135 -29.00 6.63 -2.21
CA SER A 135 -28.01 7.44 -1.50
C SER A 135 -26.57 6.90 -1.58
N LEU A 136 -26.37 5.62 -1.94
CA LEU A 136 -25.03 5.03 -2.02
C LEU A 136 -24.22 5.69 -3.15
N GLN A 137 -23.13 6.35 -2.76
CA GLN A 137 -22.26 7.13 -3.63
C GLN A 137 -20.99 6.39 -4.00
N MET A 138 -20.38 5.70 -3.02
CA MET A 138 -19.07 5.09 -3.15
C MET A 138 -19.06 3.69 -2.56
N VAL A 139 -18.45 2.76 -3.30
CA VAL A 139 -18.03 1.44 -2.82
C VAL A 139 -16.52 1.36 -2.97
N SER A 140 -15.79 1.24 -1.86
CA SER A 140 -14.33 1.23 -1.89
C SER A 140 -13.76 -0.13 -1.48
N PHE A 141 -12.47 -0.38 -1.83
CA PHE A 141 -11.84 -1.68 -1.69
C PHE A 141 -10.42 -1.57 -1.16
N THR A 142 -10.08 -2.44 -0.20
CA THR A 142 -8.70 -2.78 0.18
C THR A 142 -8.61 -4.30 0.29
N ILE A 143 -8.46 -4.96 -0.87
CA ILE A 143 -8.53 -6.42 -1.01
C ILE A 143 -7.24 -7.02 -1.61
N THR A 144 -6.22 -6.19 -1.75
CA THR A 144 -4.95 -6.43 -2.42
C THR A 144 -5.08 -6.63 -3.94
N GLU A 145 -4.00 -6.41 -4.67
CA GLU A 145 -3.98 -6.56 -6.14
C GLU A 145 -4.48 -7.94 -6.62
N LYS A 146 -4.15 -9.00 -5.88
CA LYS A 146 -4.58 -10.36 -6.18
C LYS A 146 -6.11 -10.54 -6.14
N GLY A 147 -6.80 -9.73 -5.35
CA GLY A 147 -8.25 -9.77 -5.23
C GLY A 147 -8.99 -9.41 -6.53
N TYR A 148 -8.33 -8.64 -7.41
CA TYR A 148 -8.90 -8.23 -8.71
C TYR A 148 -8.57 -9.20 -9.86
N ALA A 149 -7.65 -10.15 -9.66
CA ALA A 149 -7.17 -11.01 -10.74
C ALA A 149 -8.28 -11.96 -11.22
N VAL A 150 -8.65 -11.86 -12.48
CA VAL A 150 -9.58 -12.79 -13.17
C VAL A 150 -8.85 -13.77 -14.07
N VAL A 151 -7.54 -13.59 -14.25
CA VAL A 151 -6.61 -14.50 -14.93
C VAL A 151 -5.37 -14.70 -14.07
N ASP A 152 -4.73 -15.83 -14.21
CA ASP A 152 -3.44 -16.13 -13.59
C ASP A 152 -2.27 -15.47 -14.34
N GLY A 153 -1.03 -15.67 -13.86
CA GLY A 153 0.18 -15.12 -14.48
C GLY A 153 0.47 -15.65 -15.91
N ASN A 154 -0.22 -16.72 -16.34
CA ASN A 154 -0.13 -17.29 -17.68
C ASN A 154 -1.29 -16.85 -18.59
N GLY A 155 -2.18 -15.99 -18.10
CA GLY A 155 -3.36 -15.53 -18.85
C GLY A 155 -4.55 -16.48 -18.83
N ASN A 156 -4.53 -17.56 -18.02
CA ASN A 156 -5.63 -18.50 -17.90
C ASN A 156 -6.61 -18.05 -16.80
N THR A 157 -7.90 -18.24 -17.06
CA THR A 157 -8.93 -18.01 -16.04
C THR A 157 -8.93 -19.15 -15.01
N PRO A 158 -8.74 -18.88 -13.70
CA PRO A 158 -8.84 -19.91 -12.66
C PRO A 158 -10.19 -20.60 -12.65
N ALA A 159 -10.21 -21.91 -12.40
CA ALA A 159 -11.42 -22.74 -12.46
C ALA A 159 -12.59 -22.22 -11.60
N GLY A 160 -12.30 -21.65 -10.43
CA GLY A 160 -13.32 -21.04 -9.56
C GLY A 160 -13.98 -19.82 -10.19
N ILE A 161 -13.22 -18.97 -10.87
CA ILE A 161 -13.74 -17.78 -11.59
C ILE A 161 -14.52 -18.23 -12.83
N GLU A 162 -14.02 -19.23 -13.55
CA GLU A 162 -14.73 -19.79 -14.70
C GLU A 162 -16.08 -20.41 -14.30
N ALA A 163 -16.16 -21.05 -13.14
CA ALA A 163 -17.41 -21.55 -12.57
C ALA A 163 -18.37 -20.39 -12.26
N ASP A 164 -17.90 -19.33 -11.62
CA ASP A 164 -18.71 -18.15 -11.31
C ASP A 164 -19.23 -17.44 -12.57
N PHE A 165 -18.47 -17.40 -13.66
CA PHE A 165 -18.93 -16.88 -14.94
C PHE A 165 -20.12 -17.64 -15.51
N LYS A 166 -20.22 -18.95 -15.23
CA LYS A 166 -21.30 -19.80 -15.74
C LYS A 166 -22.57 -19.78 -14.90
N VAL A 167 -22.44 -19.56 -13.58
CA VAL A 167 -23.59 -19.66 -12.65
C VAL A 167 -24.35 -18.36 -12.44
N GLY A 168 -23.73 -17.21 -12.77
CA GLY A 168 -24.35 -15.90 -12.69
C GLY A 168 -24.38 -15.28 -11.28
N PRO A 169 -24.97 -14.07 -11.15
CA PRO A 169 -24.88 -13.25 -9.95
C PRO A 169 -25.52 -13.88 -8.69
N GLU A 170 -26.52 -14.73 -8.84
CA GLU A 170 -27.22 -15.31 -7.70
C GLU A 170 -26.45 -16.46 -7.04
N LYS A 171 -25.53 -17.10 -7.77
CA LYS A 171 -24.81 -18.29 -7.33
C LYS A 171 -23.29 -18.14 -7.32
N ALA A 172 -22.78 -16.95 -7.62
CA ALA A 172 -21.34 -16.69 -7.58
C ALA A 172 -20.80 -16.81 -6.14
N THR A 173 -19.69 -17.53 -5.99
CA THR A 173 -19.07 -17.84 -4.70
C THR A 173 -17.74 -17.16 -4.49
N GLY A 174 -17.02 -16.82 -5.57
CA GLY A 174 -15.75 -16.10 -5.53
C GLY A 174 -15.92 -14.65 -5.11
N TYR A 175 -14.83 -14.05 -4.63
CA TYR A 175 -14.88 -12.68 -4.07
C TYR A 175 -15.46 -11.68 -5.08
N MET A 176 -14.83 -11.55 -6.26
CA MET A 176 -15.28 -10.60 -7.29
C MET A 176 -16.64 -10.94 -7.86
N GLY A 177 -16.99 -12.23 -7.94
CA GLY A 177 -18.33 -12.66 -8.32
C GLY A 177 -19.41 -12.13 -7.37
N LYS A 178 -19.17 -12.21 -6.06
CA LYS A 178 -20.07 -11.66 -5.03
C LYS A 178 -20.14 -10.13 -5.07
N VAL A 179 -19.00 -9.44 -5.30
CA VAL A 179 -18.99 -7.98 -5.49
C VAL A 179 -19.81 -7.58 -6.70
N CYS A 180 -19.65 -8.27 -7.84
CA CYS A 180 -20.43 -8.03 -9.05
C CYS A 180 -21.92 -8.36 -8.85
N ALA A 181 -22.26 -9.36 -8.02
CA ALA A 181 -23.63 -9.66 -7.63
C ALA A 181 -24.27 -8.49 -6.86
N MET A 182 -23.54 -7.83 -5.96
CA MET A 182 -24.03 -6.62 -5.29
C MET A 182 -24.26 -5.48 -6.30
N LEU A 183 -23.36 -5.29 -7.25
CA LEU A 183 -23.52 -4.28 -8.29
C LEU A 183 -24.71 -4.62 -9.22
N TYR A 184 -24.98 -5.90 -9.47
CA TYR A 184 -26.16 -6.36 -10.22
C TYR A 184 -27.46 -6.06 -9.46
N GLU A 185 -27.49 -6.18 -8.13
CA GLU A 185 -28.64 -5.74 -7.32
C GLU A 185 -28.92 -4.24 -7.49
N ARG A 186 -27.85 -3.42 -7.56
CA ARG A 186 -27.99 -1.99 -7.82
C ARG A 186 -28.52 -1.69 -9.23
N PHE A 187 -28.08 -2.46 -10.22
CA PHE A 187 -28.62 -2.41 -11.57
C PHE A 187 -30.12 -2.72 -11.59
N LYS A 188 -30.55 -3.82 -10.94
CA LYS A 188 -31.97 -4.20 -10.83
C LYS A 188 -32.80 -3.14 -10.11
N ALA A 189 -32.24 -2.40 -9.20
CA ALA A 189 -32.90 -1.30 -8.48
C ALA A 189 -33.11 -0.02 -9.32
N GLY A 190 -32.82 -0.06 -10.62
CA GLY A 190 -33.04 1.06 -11.56
C GLY A 190 -31.73 1.62 -12.16
N ALA A 191 -30.70 0.81 -12.28
CA ALA A 191 -29.39 1.20 -12.81
C ALA A 191 -28.86 2.47 -12.13
N LEU A 192 -28.88 2.46 -10.78
CA LEU A 192 -28.48 3.60 -9.95
C LEU A 192 -26.97 3.85 -10.05
N PRO A 193 -26.53 5.11 -10.17
CA PRO A 193 -25.10 5.41 -10.35
C PRO A 193 -24.29 5.19 -9.07
N VAL A 194 -23.00 4.77 -9.20
CA VAL A 194 -22.06 4.54 -8.10
C VAL A 194 -20.62 4.61 -8.57
N ALA A 195 -19.70 5.04 -7.68
CA ALA A 195 -18.27 4.91 -7.89
C ALA A 195 -17.73 3.65 -7.17
N MET A 196 -16.95 2.84 -7.90
CA MET A 196 -16.24 1.65 -7.40
C MET A 196 -14.75 2.03 -7.29
N VAL A 197 -14.24 2.22 -6.08
CA VAL A 197 -12.94 2.86 -5.82
C VAL A 197 -11.97 1.85 -5.22
N SER A 198 -11.03 1.35 -5.99
CA SER A 198 -9.91 0.62 -5.39
C SER A 198 -9.02 1.58 -4.60
N MET A 199 -8.74 1.25 -3.35
CA MET A 199 -7.80 1.95 -2.47
C MET A 199 -6.62 1.02 -2.11
N ASP A 200 -6.28 0.10 -3.01
CA ASP A 200 -5.12 -0.78 -2.89
C ASP A 200 -3.86 -0.10 -3.44
N ASN A 201 -2.72 -0.36 -2.82
CA ASN A 201 -1.43 0.17 -3.25
C ASN A 201 -0.87 -0.63 -4.44
N CYS A 202 -1.51 -0.48 -5.58
CA CYS A 202 -1.04 -1.03 -6.85
C CYS A 202 -1.33 -0.06 -7.98
N SER A 203 -0.46 -0.05 -8.99
CA SER A 203 -0.55 0.88 -10.11
C SER A 203 -1.83 0.68 -10.92
N HIS A 204 -2.47 1.79 -11.30
CA HIS A 204 -3.70 1.83 -12.08
C HIS A 204 -4.81 0.96 -11.49
N ASN A 205 -4.94 1.02 -10.18
CA ASN A 205 -5.83 0.16 -9.40
C ASN A 205 -7.31 0.21 -9.83
N GLY A 206 -7.80 1.38 -10.25
CA GLY A 206 -9.16 1.53 -10.79
C GLY A 206 -9.38 0.75 -12.09
N ASP A 207 -8.36 0.65 -12.97
CA ASP A 207 -8.48 -0.14 -14.19
C ASP A 207 -8.48 -1.65 -13.91
N LYS A 208 -7.73 -2.11 -12.89
CA LYS A 208 -7.76 -3.51 -12.45
C LYS A 208 -9.15 -3.90 -11.93
N LEU A 209 -9.72 -3.05 -11.09
CA LEU A 209 -11.09 -3.24 -10.59
C LEU A 209 -12.11 -3.21 -11.73
N LYS A 210 -12.01 -2.22 -12.65
CA LYS A 210 -12.86 -2.12 -13.84
C LYS A 210 -12.77 -3.38 -14.70
N GLY A 211 -11.55 -3.85 -14.96
CA GLY A 211 -11.30 -5.06 -15.75
C GLY A 211 -11.99 -6.28 -15.14
N ALA A 212 -11.86 -6.48 -13.84
CA ALA A 212 -12.51 -7.58 -13.14
C ALA A 212 -14.05 -7.49 -13.21
N VAL A 213 -14.62 -6.34 -12.88
CA VAL A 213 -16.10 -6.14 -12.91
C VAL A 213 -16.66 -6.32 -14.32
N THR A 214 -15.98 -5.74 -15.33
CA THR A 214 -16.38 -5.86 -16.74
C THR A 214 -16.29 -7.31 -17.22
N ALA A 215 -15.27 -8.07 -16.81
CA ALA A 215 -15.12 -9.49 -17.15
C ALA A 215 -16.31 -10.30 -16.64
N PHE A 216 -16.73 -10.09 -15.38
CA PHE A 216 -17.91 -10.74 -14.83
C PHE A 216 -19.19 -10.34 -15.57
N ALA A 217 -19.45 -9.04 -15.76
CA ALA A 217 -20.63 -8.55 -16.46
C ALA A 217 -20.74 -9.09 -17.88
N LYS A 218 -19.61 -9.13 -18.61
CA LYS A 218 -19.52 -9.67 -19.96
C LYS A 218 -19.81 -11.17 -19.99
N ASN A 219 -19.11 -11.97 -19.18
CA ASN A 219 -19.29 -13.42 -19.18
C ASN A 219 -20.70 -13.81 -18.71
N TRP A 220 -21.30 -13.13 -17.73
CA TRP A 220 -22.67 -13.37 -17.33
C TRP A 220 -23.68 -13.04 -18.44
N SER A 221 -23.46 -11.95 -19.18
CA SER A 221 -24.27 -11.59 -20.33
C SER A 221 -24.15 -12.61 -21.46
N ASP A 222 -22.92 -13.03 -21.82
CA ASP A 222 -22.65 -14.00 -22.87
C ASP A 222 -23.23 -15.37 -22.54
N ASN A 223 -23.20 -15.79 -21.28
CA ASN A 223 -23.79 -17.04 -20.79
C ASN A 223 -25.32 -16.94 -20.55
N ASN A 224 -25.94 -15.77 -20.77
CA ASN A 224 -27.37 -15.51 -20.52
C ASN A 224 -27.82 -15.82 -19.08
N VAL A 225 -26.96 -15.58 -18.09
CA VAL A 225 -27.25 -15.78 -16.66
C VAL A 225 -27.52 -14.46 -15.91
N CYS A 226 -27.53 -13.33 -16.61
CA CYS A 226 -27.98 -12.02 -16.12
C CYS A 226 -28.72 -11.24 -17.23
N ASP A 227 -29.32 -10.10 -16.85
CA ASP A 227 -29.91 -9.17 -17.84
C ASP A 227 -28.79 -8.58 -18.72
N LYS A 228 -29.02 -8.54 -20.04
CA LYS A 228 -28.06 -8.04 -21.03
C LYS A 228 -27.71 -6.56 -20.86
N GLY A 229 -28.60 -5.78 -20.25
CA GLY A 229 -28.35 -4.38 -19.93
C GLY A 229 -27.30 -4.16 -18.84
N PHE A 230 -26.95 -5.21 -18.07
CA PHE A 230 -25.96 -5.09 -17.00
C PHE A 230 -24.56 -4.73 -17.50
N LEU A 231 -24.11 -5.34 -18.60
CA LEU A 231 -22.81 -4.98 -19.20
C LEU A 231 -22.80 -3.49 -19.61
N SER A 232 -23.84 -3.03 -20.30
CA SER A 232 -23.94 -1.62 -20.71
C SER A 232 -23.98 -0.66 -19.52
N TYR A 233 -24.61 -1.07 -18.40
CA TYR A 233 -24.60 -0.31 -17.15
C TYR A 233 -23.20 -0.20 -16.55
N VAL A 234 -22.43 -1.28 -16.53
CA VAL A 234 -21.05 -1.32 -16.02
C VAL A 234 -20.10 -0.47 -16.89
N GLU A 235 -20.29 -0.47 -18.21
CA GLU A 235 -19.46 0.25 -19.16
C GLU A 235 -19.80 1.74 -19.27
N ASP A 236 -20.99 2.16 -18.85
CA ASP A 236 -21.38 3.58 -18.83
C ASP A 236 -20.75 4.30 -17.63
N SER A 237 -19.73 5.11 -17.88
CA SER A 237 -19.03 5.89 -16.84
C SER A 237 -19.92 6.91 -16.11
N LYS A 238 -21.09 7.25 -16.64
CA LYS A 238 -22.10 8.07 -15.95
C LYS A 238 -22.94 7.25 -14.97
N LYS A 239 -22.82 5.93 -14.99
CA LYS A 239 -23.51 4.98 -14.12
C LYS A 239 -22.54 4.32 -13.16
N VAL A 240 -21.46 3.72 -13.66
CA VAL A 240 -20.44 3.08 -12.85
C VAL A 240 -19.08 3.67 -13.21
N SER A 241 -18.47 4.40 -12.28
CA SER A 241 -17.11 4.88 -12.44
C SER A 241 -16.12 4.02 -11.67
N PHE A 242 -14.86 4.03 -12.10
CA PHE A 242 -13.75 3.32 -11.49
C PHE A 242 -12.60 4.31 -11.29
N PRO A 243 -12.71 5.22 -10.31
CA PRO A 243 -11.68 6.20 -10.01
C PRO A 243 -10.35 5.52 -9.65
N TRP A 244 -9.25 6.06 -10.16
CA TRP A 244 -7.92 5.70 -9.70
C TRP A 244 -7.66 6.28 -8.33
N SER A 245 -6.84 5.61 -7.53
CA SER A 245 -6.35 6.19 -6.29
C SER A 245 -4.87 5.89 -6.07
N MET A 246 -4.21 6.74 -5.31
CA MET A 246 -2.91 6.49 -4.70
C MET A 246 -3.08 6.54 -3.19
N ILE A 247 -2.73 5.45 -2.53
CA ILE A 247 -2.73 5.35 -1.08
C ILE A 247 -1.30 5.15 -0.58
N ASP A 248 -0.98 5.79 0.52
CA ASP A 248 0.32 5.65 1.16
C ASP A 248 0.19 5.72 2.68
N LYS A 249 0.25 4.57 3.33
CA LYS A 249 0.25 4.39 4.78
C LYS A 249 0.75 2.99 5.13
N ILE A 250 1.65 2.89 6.09
CA ILE A 250 2.13 1.60 6.60
C ILE A 250 1.28 1.20 7.80
N THR A 251 0.63 0.05 7.69
CA THR A 251 -0.18 -0.56 8.76
C THR A 251 0.32 -1.99 9.02
N PRO A 252 1.33 -2.16 9.86
CA PRO A 252 1.82 -3.47 10.20
C PRO A 252 0.75 -4.37 10.82
N ARG A 253 1.00 -5.68 10.84
CA ARG A 253 0.20 -6.59 11.67
C ARG A 253 0.21 -6.12 13.14
N PRO A 254 -0.79 -6.51 13.95
CA PRO A 254 -0.78 -6.19 15.38
C PRO A 254 0.56 -6.54 16.02
N ALA A 255 1.15 -5.59 16.75
CA ALA A 255 2.47 -5.74 17.35
C ALA A 255 2.34 -6.09 18.84
N ASP A 256 3.16 -7.04 19.32
CA ASP A 256 3.22 -7.42 20.74
C ASP A 256 3.48 -6.22 21.65
N SER A 257 4.39 -5.32 21.24
CA SER A 257 4.70 -4.10 22.00
C SER A 257 3.49 -3.17 22.17
N VAL A 258 2.60 -3.11 21.17
CA VAL A 258 1.36 -2.33 21.23
C VAL A 258 0.34 -3.04 22.14
N MET A 259 0.21 -4.36 22.03
CA MET A 259 -0.62 -5.16 22.94
C MET A 259 -0.19 -4.97 24.40
N ASP A 260 1.12 -5.01 24.68
CA ASP A 260 1.66 -4.78 26.03
C ASP A 260 1.30 -3.39 26.57
N MET A 261 1.31 -2.34 25.72
CA MET A 261 0.85 -1.02 26.12
C MET A 261 -0.62 -1.01 26.53
N LEU A 262 -1.48 -1.68 25.75
CA LEU A 262 -2.91 -1.77 26.03
C LEU A 262 -3.19 -2.55 27.34
N VAL A 263 -2.49 -3.66 27.54
CA VAL A 263 -2.56 -4.45 28.80
C VAL A 263 -2.14 -3.60 29.98
N LYS A 264 -1.05 -2.83 29.86
CA LYS A 264 -0.58 -1.89 30.90
C LYS A 264 -1.60 -0.79 31.21
N ASP A 265 -2.35 -0.32 30.21
CA ASP A 265 -3.45 0.61 30.37
C ASP A 265 -4.70 -0.06 31.03
N GLY A 266 -4.67 -1.36 31.26
CA GLY A 266 -5.79 -2.12 31.85
C GLY A 266 -6.92 -2.38 30.86
N ILE A 267 -6.63 -2.40 29.56
CA ILE A 267 -7.60 -2.77 28.53
C ILE A 267 -7.67 -4.31 28.46
N GLU A 268 -8.87 -4.84 28.48
CA GLU A 268 -9.15 -6.27 28.44
C GLU A 268 -9.41 -6.77 27.02
N ASP A 269 -9.25 -8.07 26.80
CA ASP A 269 -9.57 -8.76 25.56
C ASP A 269 -8.79 -8.20 24.32
N VAL A 270 -7.52 -7.79 24.55
CA VAL A 270 -6.66 -7.18 23.50
C VAL A 270 -5.75 -8.18 22.79
N ASP A 271 -5.83 -9.45 23.11
CA ASP A 271 -5.03 -10.49 22.46
C ASP A 271 -5.34 -10.53 20.95
N PHE A 272 -4.29 -10.64 20.15
CA PHE A 272 -4.50 -10.92 18.73
C PHE A 272 -4.61 -12.43 18.49
N VAL A 273 -5.46 -12.79 17.55
CA VAL A 273 -5.68 -14.16 17.13
C VAL A 273 -5.32 -14.36 15.68
N LYS A 274 -4.84 -15.55 15.35
CA LYS A 274 -4.61 -15.96 13.97
C LYS A 274 -5.85 -16.68 13.47
N THR A 275 -6.44 -16.20 12.37
CA THR A 275 -7.62 -16.82 11.76
C THR A 275 -7.26 -18.09 11.00
N SER A 276 -8.27 -18.83 10.57
CA SER A 276 -8.11 -19.99 9.68
C SER A 276 -7.50 -19.64 8.31
N LYS A 277 -7.60 -18.38 7.91
CA LYS A 277 -6.99 -17.83 6.68
C LYS A 277 -5.59 -17.26 6.90
N ASN A 278 -4.99 -17.49 8.08
CA ASN A 278 -3.68 -16.97 8.47
C ASN A 278 -3.60 -15.44 8.63
N THR A 279 -4.72 -14.76 8.81
CA THR A 279 -4.75 -13.33 9.13
C THR A 279 -4.57 -13.11 10.63
N PHE A 280 -3.74 -12.14 11.03
CA PHE A 280 -3.62 -11.72 12.42
C PHE A 280 -4.66 -10.63 12.71
N VAL A 281 -5.53 -10.85 13.67
CA VAL A 281 -6.69 -10.01 13.99
C VAL A 281 -6.66 -9.63 15.46
N ALA A 282 -6.88 -8.35 15.77
CA ALA A 282 -6.95 -7.80 17.12
C ALA A 282 -8.05 -6.73 17.20
N PRO A 283 -8.54 -6.35 18.41
CA PRO A 283 -9.44 -5.21 18.57
C PRO A 283 -8.73 -3.86 18.31
N PHE A 284 -7.42 -3.88 18.12
CA PHE A 284 -6.61 -2.71 17.82
C PHE A 284 -5.92 -2.82 16.45
N VAL A 285 -5.52 -1.68 15.94
CA VAL A 285 -4.60 -1.55 14.81
C VAL A 285 -3.50 -0.58 15.17
N ASN A 286 -2.30 -0.84 14.65
CA ASN A 286 -1.17 0.07 14.78
C ASN A 286 -0.72 0.51 13.37
N ALA A 287 -0.42 1.80 13.23
CA ALA A 287 0.04 2.36 11.96
C ALA A 287 0.98 3.55 12.19
N GLU A 288 1.78 3.87 11.16
CA GLU A 288 2.59 5.09 11.16
C GLU A 288 1.71 6.35 11.19
N GLU A 289 2.33 7.50 11.49
CA GLU A 289 1.66 8.79 11.45
C GLU A 289 1.43 9.33 10.04
N VAL A 290 2.32 8.99 9.09
CA VAL A 290 2.24 9.46 7.70
C VAL A 290 1.08 8.80 6.96
N GLU A 291 0.27 9.61 6.28
CA GLU A 291 -0.84 9.11 5.49
C GLU A 291 -1.15 10.02 4.29
N TYR A 292 -1.29 9.42 3.11
CA TYR A 292 -1.74 10.10 1.90
C TYR A 292 -2.79 9.25 1.18
N LEU A 293 -3.90 9.88 0.80
CA LEU A 293 -4.91 9.28 -0.06
C LEU A 293 -5.32 10.31 -1.11
N VAL A 294 -5.03 10.00 -2.36
CA VAL A 294 -5.38 10.82 -3.52
C VAL A 294 -6.32 10.00 -4.40
N ILE A 295 -7.46 10.54 -4.78
CA ILE A 295 -8.49 9.84 -5.55
C ILE A 295 -8.89 10.68 -6.76
N GLU A 296 -9.08 10.04 -7.91
CA GLU A 296 -9.68 10.67 -9.08
C GLU A 296 -11.10 11.14 -8.76
N ASP A 297 -11.39 12.42 -8.99
CA ASP A 297 -12.71 13.00 -8.74
C ASP A 297 -13.73 12.68 -9.84
N ASN A 298 -14.12 11.41 -9.91
CA ASN A 298 -15.07 10.88 -10.90
C ASN A 298 -16.17 10.06 -10.20
N PHE A 299 -17.20 10.75 -9.70
CA PHE A 299 -18.26 10.18 -8.87
C PHE A 299 -19.65 10.50 -9.46
N PRO A 300 -20.27 9.58 -10.21
CA PRO A 300 -21.51 9.85 -10.93
C PRO A 300 -22.73 10.05 -10.02
N ASN A 301 -22.64 9.69 -8.72
CA ASN A 301 -23.68 9.92 -7.70
C ASN A 301 -23.23 10.90 -6.59
N GLY A 302 -22.20 11.72 -6.87
CA GLY A 302 -21.53 12.48 -5.83
C GLY A 302 -20.69 11.57 -4.92
N ARG A 303 -20.06 12.14 -3.91
CA ARG A 303 -19.16 11.44 -2.99
C ARG A 303 -19.26 11.98 -1.56
N PRO A 304 -18.84 11.20 -0.54
CA PRO A 304 -18.62 11.73 0.80
C PRO A 304 -17.56 12.85 0.75
N LYS A 305 -17.71 13.87 1.58
CA LYS A 305 -16.80 15.03 1.66
C LYS A 305 -15.53 14.68 2.44
N LEU A 306 -14.72 13.77 1.91
CA LEU A 306 -13.52 13.28 2.57
C LEU A 306 -12.35 14.27 2.48
N GLU A 307 -12.41 15.28 1.62
CA GLU A 307 -11.42 16.36 1.54
C GLU A 307 -11.27 17.14 2.85
N ASP A 308 -12.34 17.28 3.59
CA ASP A 308 -12.33 17.86 4.93
C ASP A 308 -11.55 17.03 5.96
N GLY A 309 -11.29 15.77 5.66
CA GLY A 309 -10.50 14.82 6.45
C GLY A 309 -9.10 14.56 5.88
N GLY A 310 -8.65 15.36 4.91
CA GLY A 310 -7.30 15.28 4.33
C GLY A 310 -7.18 14.39 3.09
N VAL A 311 -8.27 13.80 2.59
CA VAL A 311 -8.25 13.07 1.31
C VAL A 311 -8.22 14.06 0.16
N MET A 312 -7.31 13.87 -0.78
CA MET A 312 -7.18 14.74 -1.95
C MET A 312 -7.95 14.18 -3.15
N PHE A 313 -8.76 15.04 -3.78
CA PHE A 313 -9.46 14.69 -5.01
C PHE A 313 -8.93 15.50 -6.18
N THR A 314 -8.67 14.83 -7.30
CA THR A 314 -8.04 15.46 -8.46
C THR A 314 -8.37 14.71 -9.77
N LYS A 315 -7.72 15.08 -10.86
CA LYS A 315 -7.84 14.37 -12.14
C LYS A 315 -7.02 13.09 -12.13
N ARG A 316 -7.39 12.12 -12.96
CA ARG A 316 -6.70 10.82 -13.12
C ARG A 316 -5.20 10.99 -13.39
N GLU A 317 -4.84 11.91 -14.31
CA GLU A 317 -3.46 12.15 -14.68
C GLU A 317 -2.62 12.65 -13.49
N VAL A 318 -3.23 13.42 -12.59
CA VAL A 318 -2.55 13.91 -11.39
C VAL A 318 -2.39 12.80 -10.36
N VAL A 319 -3.35 11.87 -10.24
CA VAL A 319 -3.17 10.65 -9.40
C VAL A 319 -1.97 9.85 -9.87
N ASP A 320 -1.84 9.63 -11.20
CA ASP A 320 -0.66 8.97 -11.80
C ASP A 320 0.63 9.72 -11.48
N MET A 321 0.63 11.05 -11.60
CA MET A 321 1.80 11.88 -11.28
C MET A 321 2.22 11.74 -9.81
N VAL A 322 1.27 11.67 -8.86
CA VAL A 322 1.58 11.44 -7.43
C VAL A 322 2.19 10.06 -7.22
N GLU A 323 1.64 9.03 -7.87
CA GLU A 323 2.22 7.68 -7.81
C GLU A 323 3.65 7.68 -8.36
N ARG A 324 3.89 8.28 -9.53
CA ARG A 324 5.22 8.38 -10.14
C ARG A 324 6.21 9.15 -9.27
N MET A 325 5.81 10.28 -8.69
CA MET A 325 6.62 11.04 -7.73
C MET A 325 7.09 10.14 -6.58
N LYS A 326 6.19 9.38 -5.97
CA LYS A 326 6.49 8.46 -4.88
C LYS A 326 7.40 7.32 -5.32
N VAL A 327 7.05 6.64 -6.41
CA VAL A 327 7.69 5.39 -6.85
C VAL A 327 9.04 5.63 -7.52
N CYS A 328 9.16 6.68 -8.35
CA CYS A 328 10.35 6.92 -9.15
C CYS A 328 11.37 7.83 -8.46
N THR A 329 10.98 8.60 -7.42
CA THR A 329 11.85 9.62 -6.86
C THR A 329 11.84 9.68 -5.33
N CYS A 330 10.68 9.97 -4.72
CA CYS A 330 10.68 10.52 -3.36
C CYS A 330 10.68 9.47 -2.24
N LEU A 331 10.25 8.23 -2.48
CA LEU A 331 10.22 7.18 -1.46
C LEU A 331 10.95 5.91 -1.90
N ASN A 332 10.48 5.27 -2.97
CA ASN A 332 10.91 3.90 -3.26
C ASN A 332 12.39 3.78 -3.65
N PRO A 333 13.02 4.71 -4.38
CA PRO A 333 14.47 4.68 -4.63
C PRO A 333 15.28 4.75 -3.33
N LEU A 334 14.91 5.63 -2.40
CA LEU A 334 15.59 5.83 -1.13
C LEU A 334 15.52 4.57 -0.28
N HIS A 335 14.33 3.98 -0.19
CA HIS A 335 14.09 2.74 0.54
C HIS A 335 14.86 1.55 -0.05
N THR A 336 14.94 1.46 -1.40
CA THR A 336 15.75 0.44 -2.08
C THR A 336 17.23 0.61 -1.80
N THR A 337 17.72 1.84 -1.82
CA THR A 337 19.12 2.16 -1.51
C THR A 337 19.49 1.71 -0.10
N LEU A 338 18.67 2.06 0.89
CA LEU A 338 18.86 1.58 2.27
C LEU A 338 18.83 0.06 2.33
N ALA A 339 17.85 -0.60 1.72
CA ALA A 339 17.75 -2.05 1.76
C ALA A 339 19.00 -2.77 1.24
N ILE A 340 19.55 -2.31 0.12
CA ILE A 340 20.77 -2.89 -0.47
C ILE A 340 21.96 -2.72 0.49
N TYR A 341 22.22 -1.50 0.93
CA TYR A 341 23.37 -1.22 1.79
C TYR A 341 23.16 -1.70 3.22
N GLY A 342 21.93 -1.71 3.71
CA GLY A 342 21.59 -2.28 5.01
C GLY A 342 21.89 -3.77 5.09
N CYS A 343 21.54 -4.55 4.05
CA CYS A 343 21.92 -5.97 3.97
C CYS A 343 23.45 -6.13 3.96
N LEU A 344 24.17 -5.32 3.16
CA LEU A 344 25.63 -5.38 3.07
C LEU A 344 26.33 -5.00 4.38
N LEU A 345 25.77 -4.07 5.14
CA LEU A 345 26.34 -3.59 6.41
C LEU A 345 25.81 -4.32 7.65
N GLY A 346 24.85 -5.26 7.47
CA GLY A 346 24.33 -6.09 8.53
C GLY A 346 23.29 -5.42 9.42
N TYR A 347 22.55 -4.43 8.91
CA TYR A 347 21.43 -3.81 9.63
C TYR A 347 20.20 -4.73 9.65
N GLU A 348 19.44 -4.64 10.74
CA GLU A 348 18.19 -5.38 10.91
C GLU A 348 16.94 -4.52 10.71
N LYS A 349 17.06 -3.19 10.82
CA LYS A 349 15.96 -2.23 10.67
C LYS A 349 16.37 -1.02 9.85
N ILE A 350 15.47 -0.57 8.98
CA ILE A 350 15.63 0.67 8.21
C ILE A 350 15.78 1.88 9.15
N SER A 351 15.05 1.92 10.27
CA SER A 351 15.16 3.02 11.23
C SER A 351 16.52 3.11 11.92
N ASP A 352 17.28 2.02 12.02
CA ASP A 352 18.63 2.04 12.54
C ASP A 352 19.66 2.51 11.49
N GLU A 353 19.40 2.21 10.21
CA GLU A 353 20.18 2.76 9.09
C GLU A 353 20.07 4.28 9.03
N MET A 354 18.93 4.85 9.40
CA MET A 354 18.72 6.30 9.45
C MET A 354 19.53 7.02 10.55
N LYS A 355 20.13 6.28 11.48
CA LYS A 355 21.09 6.79 12.46
C LYS A 355 22.53 6.76 11.94
N ASP A 356 22.75 6.09 10.82
CA ASP A 356 24.06 5.99 10.15
C ASP A 356 24.26 7.21 9.24
N THR A 357 25.35 7.96 9.49
CA THR A 357 25.62 9.23 8.82
C THR A 357 25.82 9.05 7.31
N GLU A 358 26.53 8.01 6.89
CA GLU A 358 26.82 7.76 5.47
C GLU A 358 25.57 7.31 4.73
N LEU A 359 24.75 6.42 5.31
CA LEU A 359 23.50 5.97 4.69
C LEU A 359 22.49 7.10 4.59
N THR A 360 22.33 7.90 5.63
CA THR A 360 21.43 9.07 5.61
C THR A 360 21.86 10.07 4.54
N LYS A 361 23.15 10.41 4.45
CA LYS A 361 23.68 11.30 3.41
C LYS A 361 23.53 10.71 2.00
N LEU A 362 23.70 9.40 1.84
CA LEU A 362 23.53 8.70 0.57
C LEU A 362 22.12 8.92 0.04
N ILE A 363 21.09 8.57 0.82
CA ILE A 363 19.70 8.73 0.38
C ILE A 363 19.29 10.19 0.22
N GLN A 364 19.77 11.09 1.08
CA GLN A 364 19.54 12.52 0.93
C GLN A 364 20.12 13.04 -0.39
N THR A 365 21.35 12.65 -0.74
CA THR A 365 21.95 13.11 -1.99
C THR A 365 21.22 12.52 -3.21
N ILE A 366 20.89 11.22 -3.20
CA ILE A 366 20.09 10.60 -4.26
C ILE A 366 18.75 11.31 -4.39
N GLY A 367 18.04 11.51 -3.30
CA GLY A 367 16.71 12.13 -3.31
C GLY A 367 16.73 13.59 -3.74
N TYR A 368 17.50 14.42 -3.03
CA TYR A 368 17.47 15.88 -3.22
C TYR A 368 18.30 16.39 -4.39
N LYS A 369 19.43 15.74 -4.72
CA LYS A 369 20.34 16.23 -5.76
C LYS A 369 20.21 15.49 -7.08
N GLU A 370 19.92 14.20 -7.06
CA GLU A 370 19.81 13.39 -8.29
C GLU A 370 18.36 13.18 -8.71
N GLY A 371 17.44 12.97 -7.77
CA GLY A 371 16.02 12.68 -8.06
C GLY A 371 15.15 13.92 -8.24
N LEU A 372 15.12 14.82 -7.24
CA LEU A 372 14.24 15.99 -7.26
C LEU A 372 14.38 16.90 -8.49
N PRO A 373 15.58 17.10 -9.09
CA PRO A 373 15.69 17.93 -10.31
C PRO A 373 14.86 17.45 -11.50
N VAL A 374 14.48 16.17 -11.52
CA VAL A 374 13.68 15.57 -12.61
C VAL A 374 12.39 14.91 -12.11
N VAL A 375 11.98 15.22 -10.89
CA VAL A 375 10.77 14.66 -10.30
C VAL A 375 9.52 15.03 -11.07
N THR A 376 8.59 14.09 -11.18
CA THR A 376 7.23 14.40 -11.64
C THR A 376 6.52 15.20 -10.55
N ASP A 377 6.25 16.48 -10.78
CA ASP A 377 5.53 17.34 -9.85
C ASP A 377 4.02 17.28 -10.11
N PRO A 378 3.23 16.70 -9.21
CA PRO A 378 1.79 16.60 -9.36
C PRO A 378 1.03 17.90 -9.07
N GLY A 379 1.68 18.91 -8.50
CA GLY A 379 1.10 20.20 -8.15
C GLY A 379 0.16 20.22 -6.94
N ILE A 380 -0.35 19.07 -6.48
CA ILE A 380 -1.23 18.94 -5.30
C ILE A 380 -0.50 18.49 -4.04
N ILE A 381 0.64 17.87 -4.21
CA ILE A 381 1.58 17.50 -3.14
C ILE A 381 2.94 18.05 -3.59
N ASN A 382 3.57 18.85 -2.73
CA ASN A 382 4.91 19.36 -3.03
C ASN A 382 5.93 18.19 -2.92
N PRO A 383 6.70 17.87 -3.98
CA PRO A 383 7.65 16.77 -3.95
C PRO A 383 8.74 16.92 -2.87
N LYS A 384 9.15 18.18 -2.58
CA LYS A 384 10.14 18.43 -1.53
C LYS A 384 9.57 18.14 -0.14
N ASP A 385 8.36 18.59 0.16
CA ASP A 385 7.72 18.33 1.45
C ASP A 385 7.45 16.82 1.63
N PHE A 386 7.13 16.13 0.54
CA PHE A 386 6.94 14.69 0.56
C PHE A 386 8.24 13.95 0.88
N ILE A 387 9.35 14.29 0.21
CA ILE A 387 10.64 13.64 0.48
C ILE A 387 11.19 14.01 1.87
N ASP A 388 10.96 15.24 2.36
CA ASP A 388 11.29 15.65 3.73
C ASP A 388 10.55 14.74 4.73
N THR A 389 9.25 14.52 4.54
CA THR A 389 8.44 13.60 5.36
C THR A 389 8.99 12.18 5.32
N VAL A 390 9.42 11.69 4.15
CA VAL A 390 10.02 10.36 4.00
C VAL A 390 11.31 10.25 4.80
N VAL A 391 12.22 11.21 4.66
CA VAL A 391 13.57 11.16 5.25
C VAL A 391 13.55 11.47 6.75
N GLU A 392 12.70 12.39 7.20
CA GLU A 392 12.71 12.91 8.57
C GLU A 392 11.71 12.21 9.49
N VAL A 393 10.62 11.66 8.92
CA VAL A 393 9.52 11.09 9.72
C VAL A 393 9.36 9.60 9.47
N ARG A 394 9.26 9.17 8.20
CA ARG A 394 8.87 7.80 7.86
C ARG A 394 9.98 6.79 8.05
N LEU A 395 11.12 7.00 7.38
CA LEU A 395 12.25 6.06 7.43
C LEU A 395 12.88 5.94 8.83
N PRO A 396 13.00 7.03 9.64
CA PRO A 396 13.53 6.92 11.00
C PRO A 396 12.54 6.36 12.02
N ASN A 397 11.26 6.13 11.69
CA ASN A 397 10.25 5.70 12.65
C ASN A 397 10.61 4.33 13.29
N PRO A 398 10.92 4.29 14.61
CA PRO A 398 11.44 3.10 15.27
C PRO A 398 10.41 1.98 15.43
N PHE A 399 9.12 2.30 15.27
CA PHE A 399 8.03 1.35 15.40
C PHE A 399 7.76 0.56 14.11
N MET A 400 8.31 1.02 12.97
CA MET A 400 8.08 0.33 11.71
C MET A 400 8.93 -0.95 11.64
N PRO A 401 8.32 -2.11 11.29
CA PRO A 401 9.01 -3.39 11.23
C PRO A 401 9.73 -3.60 9.89
N ASP A 402 10.18 -2.51 9.26
CA ASP A 402 10.86 -2.57 7.99
C ASP A 402 12.29 -3.06 8.16
N THR A 403 12.59 -4.22 7.56
CA THR A 403 13.92 -4.78 7.53
C THR A 403 14.53 -4.61 6.13
N PRO A 404 15.85 -4.39 6.02
CA PRO A 404 16.54 -4.33 4.73
C PRO A 404 16.21 -5.54 3.85
N GLN A 405 16.22 -6.75 4.44
CA GLN A 405 15.97 -8.01 3.73
C GLN A 405 14.55 -8.08 3.13
N ARG A 406 13.52 -7.59 3.85
CA ARG A 406 12.15 -7.54 3.35
C ARG A 406 12.01 -6.55 2.18
N ILE A 407 12.66 -5.41 2.28
CA ILE A 407 12.60 -4.37 1.25
C ILE A 407 13.42 -4.76 0.01
N ALA A 408 14.50 -5.53 0.19
CA ALA A 408 15.35 -6.04 -0.90
C ALA A 408 14.68 -7.14 -1.74
N CYS A 409 13.53 -7.71 -1.32
CA CYS A 409 12.78 -8.64 -2.17
C CYS A 409 12.48 -8.01 -3.54
N ASP A 410 12.53 -8.82 -4.61
CA ASP A 410 12.18 -8.40 -5.98
C ASP A 410 12.93 -7.14 -6.49
N THR A 411 14.14 -6.88 -6.03
CA THR A 411 14.92 -5.69 -6.42
C THR A 411 15.16 -5.64 -7.93
N SER A 412 15.41 -6.79 -8.58
CA SER A 412 15.59 -6.86 -10.03
C SER A 412 14.40 -6.32 -10.82
N GLN A 413 13.19 -6.41 -10.27
CA GLN A 413 11.94 -5.93 -10.86
C GLN A 413 11.67 -4.45 -10.59
N LYS A 414 12.49 -3.83 -9.75
CA LYS A 414 12.25 -2.49 -9.20
C LYS A 414 13.23 -1.44 -9.69
N LEU A 415 14.46 -1.82 -10.05
CA LEU A 415 15.51 -0.87 -10.40
C LEU A 415 15.15 -0.02 -11.62
N ALA A 416 14.52 -0.61 -12.64
CA ALA A 416 14.10 0.12 -13.85
C ALA A 416 13.17 1.28 -13.54
N ILE A 417 12.13 1.06 -12.74
CA ILE A 417 11.15 2.12 -12.43
C ILE A 417 11.68 3.09 -11.36
N ARG A 418 12.49 2.61 -10.41
CA ARG A 418 12.96 3.42 -9.29
C ARG A 418 14.13 4.34 -9.64
N PHE A 419 14.99 3.91 -10.56
CA PHE A 419 16.20 4.65 -10.95
C PHE A 419 16.30 4.87 -12.45
N GLY A 420 15.90 3.88 -13.27
CA GLY A 420 15.95 3.99 -14.71
C GLY A 420 15.10 5.15 -15.25
N GLU A 421 13.95 5.42 -14.66
CA GLU A 421 13.11 6.58 -15.05
C GLU A 421 13.80 7.91 -14.75
N THR A 422 14.56 8.02 -13.66
CA THR A 422 15.39 9.19 -13.37
C THR A 422 16.49 9.36 -14.43
N ILE A 423 17.20 8.28 -14.80
CA ILE A 423 18.23 8.34 -15.87
C ILE A 423 17.62 8.79 -17.19
N LYS A 424 16.50 8.23 -17.62
CA LYS A 424 15.77 8.64 -18.83
C LYS A 424 15.33 10.10 -18.80
N ALA A 425 14.98 10.61 -17.62
CA ALA A 425 14.62 12.02 -17.47
C ALA A 425 15.85 12.92 -17.63
N TYR A 426 17.03 12.52 -17.14
CA TYR A 426 18.29 13.22 -17.39
C TYR A 426 18.68 13.21 -18.87
N GLU A 427 18.52 12.07 -19.58
CA GLU A 427 18.78 11.99 -21.02
C GLU A 427 17.91 12.95 -21.84
N LYS A 428 16.69 13.21 -21.39
CA LYS A 428 15.74 14.13 -22.06
C LYS A 428 15.92 15.59 -21.64
N SER A 429 16.69 15.85 -20.60
CA SER A 429 16.88 17.19 -20.06
C SER A 429 17.84 18.01 -20.93
N GLU A 430 17.51 19.27 -21.20
CA GLU A 430 18.41 20.21 -21.88
C GLU A 430 19.47 20.81 -20.94
N SER A 431 19.25 20.78 -19.62
CA SER A 431 20.08 21.43 -18.60
C SER A 431 20.87 20.46 -17.72
N LEU A 432 20.47 19.19 -17.63
CA LEU A 432 21.11 18.17 -16.81
C LEU A 432 21.79 17.12 -17.71
N LYS A 433 22.83 16.50 -17.19
CA LYS A 433 23.58 15.45 -17.91
C LYS A 433 23.55 14.16 -17.10
N VAL A 434 23.41 13.02 -17.77
CA VAL A 434 23.46 11.70 -17.13
C VAL A 434 24.79 11.54 -16.36
N SER A 435 25.87 12.13 -16.83
CA SER A 435 27.17 12.14 -16.14
C SER A 435 27.19 12.87 -14.79
N ASP A 436 26.14 13.64 -14.46
CA ASP A 436 26.00 14.30 -13.15
C ASP A 436 25.51 13.32 -12.07
N LEU A 437 24.89 12.21 -12.47
CA LEU A 437 24.48 11.12 -11.59
C LEU A 437 25.74 10.39 -11.05
N LYS A 438 25.95 10.43 -9.74
CA LYS A 438 27.10 9.81 -9.08
C LYS A 438 26.68 8.70 -8.12
N LEU A 439 25.60 8.89 -7.40
CA LEU A 439 25.20 7.95 -6.35
C LEU A 439 24.18 6.91 -6.83
N ILE A 440 23.38 7.20 -7.86
CA ILE A 440 22.56 6.16 -8.51
C ILE A 440 23.44 5.04 -9.11
N PRO A 441 24.54 5.31 -9.84
CA PRO A 441 25.49 4.25 -10.25
C PRO A 441 26.10 3.49 -9.08
N LEU A 442 26.34 4.16 -7.95
CA LEU A 442 26.83 3.50 -6.73
C LEU A 442 25.78 2.51 -6.18
N VAL A 443 24.48 2.84 -6.26
CA VAL A 443 23.41 1.88 -5.86
C VAL A 443 23.43 0.65 -6.76
N PHE A 444 23.63 0.79 -8.06
CA PHE A 444 23.71 -0.34 -8.98
C PHE A 444 24.93 -1.23 -8.68
N ALA A 445 26.08 -0.63 -8.41
CA ALA A 445 27.27 -1.34 -7.94
C ALA A 445 27.01 -2.04 -6.59
N GLY A 446 26.34 -1.37 -5.66
CA GLY A 446 25.89 -1.93 -4.38
C GLY A 446 24.98 -3.14 -4.55
N TRP A 447 24.04 -3.09 -5.51
CA TRP A 447 23.19 -4.24 -5.79
C TRP A 447 23.95 -5.41 -6.40
N ALA A 448 24.86 -5.17 -7.35
CA ALA A 448 25.74 -6.22 -7.86
C ALA A 448 26.60 -6.84 -6.73
N ARG A 449 27.08 -6.03 -5.79
CA ARG A 449 27.80 -6.50 -4.59
C ARG A 449 26.92 -7.32 -3.65
N TYR A 450 25.63 -6.93 -3.48
CA TYR A 450 24.65 -7.66 -2.71
C TYR A 450 24.40 -9.06 -3.29
N LEU A 451 24.31 -9.19 -4.63
CA LEU A 451 24.11 -10.48 -5.32
C LEU A 451 25.22 -11.51 -5.03
N MET A 452 26.40 -11.08 -4.57
CA MET A 452 27.47 -12.01 -4.14
C MET A 452 27.12 -12.77 -2.85
N GLY A 453 26.08 -12.35 -2.10
CA GLY A 453 25.65 -13.00 -0.85
C GLY A 453 26.69 -12.92 0.29
N ILE A 454 27.54 -11.89 0.29
CA ILE A 454 28.61 -11.69 1.26
C ILE A 454 28.52 -10.27 1.84
N ASP A 455 28.48 -10.12 3.16
CA ASP A 455 28.44 -8.81 3.84
C ASP A 455 29.80 -8.08 3.84
N ASP A 456 29.83 -6.88 4.41
CA ASP A 456 31.05 -6.06 4.50
C ASP A 456 32.11 -6.66 5.46
N ASN A 457 31.69 -7.57 6.35
CA ASN A 457 32.59 -8.35 7.23
C ASN A 457 33.09 -9.64 6.59
N LEU A 458 32.71 -9.93 5.34
CA LEU A 458 32.95 -11.14 4.56
C LEU A 458 32.19 -12.37 5.08
N ASN A 459 31.13 -12.20 5.83
CA ASN A 459 30.22 -13.29 6.19
C ASN A 459 29.19 -13.52 5.08
N LYS A 460 28.82 -14.78 4.87
CA LYS A 460 27.72 -15.12 3.95
C LYS A 460 26.38 -14.75 4.56
N PHE A 461 25.48 -14.25 3.73
CA PHE A 461 24.07 -14.05 4.07
C PHE A 461 23.17 -14.59 2.95
N GLU A 462 21.93 -14.87 3.28
CA GLU A 462 20.93 -15.36 2.34
C GLU A 462 20.31 -14.18 1.56
N LEU A 463 20.27 -14.31 0.23
CA LEU A 463 19.64 -13.30 -0.64
C LEU A 463 18.12 -13.30 -0.43
N SER A 464 17.54 -12.13 -0.43
CA SER A 464 16.07 -11.98 -0.40
C SER A 464 15.43 -12.56 -1.66
N PRO A 465 14.20 -13.12 -1.58
CA PRO A 465 13.51 -13.67 -2.74
C PRO A 465 13.41 -12.66 -3.89
N ASP A 466 13.80 -13.10 -5.09
CA ASP A 466 13.72 -12.29 -6.30
C ASP A 466 13.59 -13.23 -7.51
N PRO A 467 12.64 -13.01 -8.43
CA PRO A 467 12.36 -13.93 -9.55
C PRO A 467 13.50 -14.04 -10.56
N LEU A 468 14.46 -13.10 -10.57
CA LEU A 468 15.61 -13.15 -11.49
C LEU A 468 16.90 -13.67 -10.86
N LEU A 469 16.92 -14.18 -9.61
CA LEU A 469 18.15 -14.68 -8.97
C LEU A 469 18.87 -15.72 -9.83
N ASP A 470 18.15 -16.68 -10.39
CA ASP A 470 18.73 -17.71 -11.27
C ASP A 470 19.40 -17.12 -12.52
N LYS A 471 19.01 -15.92 -12.95
CA LYS A 471 19.62 -15.21 -14.07
C LYS A 471 20.80 -14.34 -13.64
N VAL A 472 20.66 -13.59 -12.54
CA VAL A 472 21.62 -12.52 -12.20
C VAL A 472 22.74 -12.96 -11.26
N VAL A 473 22.50 -13.94 -10.38
CA VAL A 473 23.56 -14.46 -9.48
C VAL A 473 24.72 -15.08 -10.27
N PRO A 474 24.51 -15.89 -11.32
CA PRO A 474 25.61 -16.44 -12.14
C PRO A 474 26.49 -15.36 -12.80
N MET A 475 26.00 -14.12 -12.93
CA MET A 475 26.79 -13.02 -13.51
C MET A 475 27.86 -12.47 -12.55
N VAL A 476 27.74 -12.77 -11.25
CA VAL A 476 28.66 -12.28 -10.21
C VAL A 476 29.30 -13.40 -9.37
N GLU A 477 28.85 -14.66 -9.47
CA GLU A 477 29.26 -15.75 -8.57
C GLU A 477 30.76 -16.11 -8.66
N ASP A 478 31.38 -15.94 -9.83
CA ASP A 478 32.80 -16.19 -10.05
C ASP A 478 33.70 -15.02 -9.63
N ILE A 479 33.13 -13.86 -9.28
CA ILE A 479 33.88 -12.70 -8.86
C ILE A 479 34.30 -12.88 -7.39
N LYS A 480 35.58 -12.67 -7.11
CA LYS A 480 36.13 -12.78 -5.77
C LYS A 480 36.37 -11.41 -5.15
N ILE A 481 36.33 -11.37 -3.83
CA ILE A 481 36.74 -10.19 -3.08
C ILE A 481 38.23 -9.89 -3.43
N GLY A 482 38.47 -8.66 -3.84
CA GLY A 482 39.81 -8.18 -4.29
C GLY A 482 40.06 -8.28 -5.80
N ASP A 483 39.13 -8.82 -6.58
CA ASP A 483 39.24 -8.84 -8.06
C ASP A 483 39.17 -7.39 -8.60
N THR A 484 39.99 -7.11 -9.61
CA THR A 484 40.00 -5.80 -10.30
C THR A 484 39.59 -5.88 -11.76
N ASP A 485 39.66 -7.05 -12.36
CA ASP A 485 39.21 -7.32 -13.73
C ASP A 485 37.82 -7.98 -13.68
N VAL A 486 36.78 -7.16 -13.72
CA VAL A 486 35.37 -7.60 -13.57
C VAL A 486 34.51 -7.32 -14.81
N HIS A 487 35.04 -6.57 -15.79
CA HIS A 487 34.28 -6.05 -16.92
C HIS A 487 33.53 -7.15 -17.68
N SER A 488 34.20 -8.20 -18.12
CA SER A 488 33.59 -9.26 -18.94
C SER A 488 32.41 -9.98 -18.29
N ARG A 489 32.29 -9.88 -16.94
CA ARG A 489 31.20 -10.46 -16.13
C ARG A 489 30.10 -9.45 -15.89
N LEU A 490 30.45 -8.23 -15.48
CA LEU A 490 29.48 -7.17 -15.17
C LEU A 490 28.87 -6.53 -16.42
N GLU A 491 29.54 -6.56 -17.56
CA GLU A 491 29.01 -6.02 -18.82
C GLU A 491 27.63 -6.60 -19.14
N LYS A 492 27.45 -7.93 -18.98
CA LYS A 492 26.15 -8.59 -19.22
C LYS A 492 25.06 -8.13 -18.25
N LEU A 493 25.42 -7.85 -17.01
CA LEU A 493 24.50 -7.38 -15.99
C LEU A 493 24.12 -5.92 -16.26
N PHE A 494 25.10 -5.03 -16.37
CA PHE A 494 24.88 -3.60 -16.46
C PHE A 494 24.38 -3.12 -17.84
N SER A 495 24.47 -3.96 -18.88
CA SER A 495 23.82 -3.70 -20.17
C SER A 495 22.36 -4.12 -20.24
N ASP A 496 21.84 -4.86 -19.22
CA ASP A 496 20.46 -5.36 -19.25
C ASP A 496 19.44 -4.27 -18.94
N ALA A 497 18.94 -3.64 -20.01
CA ALA A 497 17.91 -2.61 -19.92
C ALA A 497 16.57 -3.11 -19.32
N SER A 498 16.32 -4.41 -19.28
CA SER A 498 15.12 -4.95 -18.62
C SER A 498 15.19 -4.85 -17.09
N ILE A 499 16.40 -4.79 -16.53
CA ILE A 499 16.67 -4.66 -15.09
C ILE A 499 16.83 -3.19 -14.69
N PHE A 500 17.64 -2.43 -15.43
CA PHE A 500 18.00 -1.05 -15.07
C PHE A 500 17.14 0.01 -15.79
N GLY A 501 16.29 -0.39 -16.74
CA GLY A 501 15.48 0.50 -17.55
C GLY A 501 16.22 1.12 -18.75
N VAL A 502 17.55 1.07 -18.71
CA VAL A 502 18.49 1.52 -19.75
C VAL A 502 19.71 0.59 -19.81
N ASN A 503 20.45 0.58 -20.92
CA ASN A 503 21.79 0.01 -20.96
C ASN A 503 22.75 1.00 -20.32
N LEU A 504 23.37 0.66 -19.17
CA LEU A 504 24.21 1.60 -18.41
C LEU A 504 25.44 2.05 -19.19
N TYR A 505 25.99 1.23 -20.09
CA TYR A 505 27.13 1.63 -20.93
C TYR A 505 26.73 2.63 -22.00
N GLU A 506 25.58 2.43 -22.64
CA GLU A 506 25.08 3.35 -23.67
C GLU A 506 24.80 4.76 -23.12
N VAL A 507 24.34 4.84 -21.86
CA VAL A 507 24.09 6.13 -21.20
C VAL A 507 25.32 6.67 -20.43
N GLY A 508 26.48 5.98 -20.50
CA GLY A 508 27.74 6.45 -19.92
C GLY A 508 27.90 6.22 -18.41
N LEU A 509 27.11 5.33 -17.81
CA LEU A 509 27.16 4.99 -16.38
C LEU A 509 27.78 3.61 -16.10
N GLY A 510 27.97 2.76 -17.12
CA GLY A 510 28.45 1.38 -16.95
C GLY A 510 29.83 1.30 -16.32
N GLU A 511 30.83 1.98 -16.91
CA GLU A 511 32.20 2.01 -16.40
C GLU A 511 32.28 2.60 -14.98
N LEU A 512 31.45 3.63 -14.69
CA LEU A 512 31.40 4.22 -13.36
C LEU A 512 30.86 3.21 -12.32
N SER A 513 29.82 2.47 -12.69
CA SER A 513 29.24 1.41 -11.83
C SER A 513 30.24 0.27 -11.58
N GLU A 514 31.01 -0.14 -12.61
CA GLU A 514 32.08 -1.13 -12.46
C GLU A 514 33.18 -0.64 -11.51
N ASN A 515 33.63 0.61 -11.67
CA ASN A 515 34.64 1.18 -10.81
C ASN A 515 34.19 1.19 -9.34
N TYR A 516 32.94 1.57 -9.09
CA TYR A 516 32.37 1.48 -7.75
C TYR A 516 32.29 0.05 -7.24
N PHE A 517 31.90 -0.90 -8.09
CA PHE A 517 31.86 -2.31 -7.70
C PHE A 517 33.24 -2.83 -7.29
N VAL A 518 34.29 -2.52 -8.05
CA VAL A 518 35.69 -2.89 -7.71
C VAL A 518 36.09 -2.32 -6.34
N GLU A 519 35.70 -1.08 -6.04
CA GLU A 519 35.95 -0.49 -4.72
C GLU A 519 35.14 -1.22 -3.62
N LEU A 520 33.88 -1.56 -3.87
CA LEU A 520 33.03 -2.26 -2.90
C LEU A 520 33.48 -3.70 -2.61
N ILE A 521 34.26 -4.31 -3.49
CA ILE A 521 34.82 -5.66 -3.32
C ILE A 521 36.30 -5.66 -2.93
N ALA A 522 36.94 -4.52 -2.66
CA ALA A 522 38.38 -4.43 -2.40
C ALA A 522 38.84 -5.22 -1.17
N GLY A 523 37.92 -5.56 -0.24
CA GLY A 523 38.26 -6.35 0.94
C GLY A 523 37.20 -6.19 2.05
N LYS A 524 37.52 -6.67 3.23
CA LYS A 524 36.70 -6.48 4.43
C LYS A 524 36.61 -4.98 4.78
N GLY A 525 35.38 -4.48 5.03
CA GLY A 525 35.12 -3.08 5.34
C GLY A 525 35.08 -2.18 4.11
N ALA A 526 35.24 -2.73 2.90
CA ALA A 526 35.31 -1.96 1.66
C ALA A 526 33.99 -1.24 1.31
N VAL A 527 32.85 -1.81 1.67
CA VAL A 527 31.55 -1.17 1.46
C VAL A 527 31.47 0.12 2.30
N ARG A 528 31.80 0.04 3.56
CA ARG A 528 31.83 1.21 4.48
C ARG A 528 32.80 2.28 4.00
N GLU A 529 34.02 1.90 3.63
CA GLU A 529 35.03 2.86 3.18
C GLU A 529 34.64 3.52 1.85
N THR A 530 34.01 2.79 0.93
CA THR A 530 33.51 3.35 -0.32
C THR A 530 32.37 4.37 -0.04
N LEU A 531 31.44 4.06 0.87
CA LEU A 531 30.41 5.00 1.28
C LEU A 531 31.03 6.28 1.87
N LYS A 532 31.97 6.18 2.81
CA LYS A 532 32.69 7.34 3.37
C LYS A 532 33.35 8.19 2.28
N LYS A 533 33.96 7.55 1.28
CA LYS A 533 34.64 8.25 0.18
C LYS A 533 33.69 9.10 -0.66
N TYR A 534 32.48 8.62 -0.95
CA TYR A 534 31.59 9.26 -1.93
C TYR A 534 30.46 10.07 -1.29
N VAL A 535 30.12 9.83 -0.03
CA VAL A 535 29.05 10.54 0.67
C VAL A 535 29.49 11.22 1.97
N GLY A 536 30.69 10.95 2.42
CA GLY A 536 31.27 11.42 3.67
C GLY A 536 31.54 12.94 3.78
#